data_0d78b53b979999a9738f40e825220d1f
#
_entry.id   0d78b53b979999a9738f40e825220d1f
#
_cell.length_a   1.000
_cell.length_b   1.000
_cell.length_c   1.000
_cell.angle_alpha   90.00
_cell.angle_beta   90.00
_cell.angle_gamma   90.00
#
_symmetry.space_group_name_H-M   'P 1'
#
loop_
_entity.id
_entity.type
_entity.pdbx_description
1 polymer ?
#
loop_
_entity_poly.entity_id
_entity_poly.type
_entity_poly.pdbx_seq_one_letter_code
_entity_poly.pdbx_strand_id
1 'polypeptide(L)'
;MVIDAHHHLWQPWEEYMDRLLEHAGKLGIDRVVVTGWPPWEVGNDTMAKAQEKHPDFLLTMGFIRLGEDTPREVDRCKDLGLKGLKMIQPLDRYDADEYMPIYARAALLNMPILFHLGIVARQPAMDRFWDVSMARMRPVYLDRIARRFPELNLIGAHLGNPWYDEAGELARMHPNVVFDITGSTFKKKSPEFVADIFWWARNEQYGLMGDKHPYEKIVFGTDVDPEMMEDVKNDYDRFMDHVDMEQKYRDMIWGGTAARIFGLEE
;
A
#
# COMPACT_ATOMS: atom_id res chain seq x y z
N MET A 1 6.90 16.12 -6.34
CA MET A 1 7.45 14.71 -6.33
C MET A 1 6.29 13.75 -6.52
N VAL A 2 6.39 12.83 -7.49
CA VAL A 2 5.41 11.77 -7.73
C VAL A 2 5.96 10.45 -7.19
N ILE A 3 5.20 9.76 -6.33
CA ILE A 3 5.62 8.51 -5.70
C ILE A 3 4.58 7.44 -5.99
N ASP A 4 4.97 6.37 -6.69
CA ASP A 4 4.18 5.15 -6.77
C ASP A 4 4.34 4.38 -5.45
N ALA A 5 3.30 4.35 -4.63
CA ALA A 5 3.34 3.78 -3.28
C ALA A 5 3.06 2.26 -3.22
N HIS A 6 2.81 1.62 -4.37
CA HIS A 6 2.54 0.18 -4.44
C HIS A 6 2.93 -0.39 -5.81
N HIS A 7 4.06 -1.09 -5.84
CA HIS A 7 4.55 -1.80 -7.01
C HIS A 7 5.22 -3.11 -6.59
N HIS A 8 5.23 -4.11 -7.45
CA HIS A 8 5.87 -5.40 -7.18
C HIS A 8 7.15 -5.55 -7.98
N LEU A 9 8.18 -6.17 -7.40
CA LEU A 9 9.45 -6.46 -8.07
C LEU A 9 9.55 -7.95 -8.40
N TRP A 10 9.53 -8.26 -9.70
CA TRP A 10 9.54 -9.62 -10.21
C TRP A 10 10.93 -10.12 -10.62
N GLN A 11 11.08 -11.42 -10.70
CA GLN A 11 12.27 -12.06 -11.28
C GLN A 11 12.17 -12.15 -12.81
N PRO A 12 13.27 -11.99 -13.57
CA PRO A 12 14.59 -11.52 -13.10
C PRO A 12 14.57 -10.01 -12.78
N TRP A 13 14.96 -9.67 -11.56
CA TRP A 13 14.72 -8.32 -11.03
C TRP A 13 15.51 -7.22 -11.75
N GLU A 14 16.72 -7.49 -12.24
CA GLU A 14 17.51 -6.48 -12.94
C GLU A 14 16.83 -6.06 -14.26
N GLU A 15 16.37 -7.02 -15.06
CA GLU A 15 15.65 -6.75 -16.31
C GLU A 15 14.30 -6.05 -16.04
N TYR A 16 13.65 -6.44 -14.95
CA TYR A 16 12.41 -5.78 -14.52
C TYR A 16 12.67 -4.32 -14.13
N MET A 17 13.76 -4.05 -13.41
CA MET A 17 14.16 -2.69 -13.02
C MET A 17 14.45 -1.79 -14.22
N ASP A 18 15.10 -2.31 -15.27
CA ASP A 18 15.37 -1.53 -16.48
C ASP A 18 14.05 -1.05 -17.12
N ARG A 19 13.04 -1.91 -17.21
CA ARG A 19 11.70 -1.56 -17.72
C ARG A 19 10.99 -0.58 -16.78
N LEU A 20 11.04 -0.82 -15.47
CA LEU A 20 10.42 0.03 -14.47
C LEU A 20 10.99 1.46 -14.52
N LEU A 21 12.30 1.61 -14.60
CA LEU A 21 12.97 2.91 -14.72
C LEU A 21 12.56 3.64 -16.00
N GLU A 22 12.48 2.93 -17.13
CA GLU A 22 12.06 3.50 -18.40
C GLU A 22 10.62 4.05 -18.35
N HIS A 23 9.67 3.22 -17.87
CA HIS A 23 8.25 3.60 -17.82
C HIS A 23 7.97 4.65 -16.76
N ALA A 24 8.55 4.53 -15.57
CA ALA A 24 8.44 5.55 -14.53
C ALA A 24 8.98 6.91 -14.99
N GLY A 25 10.14 6.91 -15.66
CA GLY A 25 10.72 8.14 -16.22
C GLY A 25 9.83 8.82 -17.25
N LYS A 26 9.18 8.04 -18.15
CA LYS A 26 8.21 8.58 -19.14
C LYS A 26 6.99 9.23 -18.46
N LEU A 27 6.58 8.70 -17.30
CA LEU A 27 5.40 9.15 -16.55
C LEU A 27 5.70 10.23 -15.51
N GLY A 28 6.98 10.62 -15.35
CA GLY A 28 7.40 11.59 -14.35
C GLY A 28 7.26 11.08 -12.92
N ILE A 29 7.41 9.77 -12.72
CA ILE A 29 7.41 9.15 -11.39
C ILE A 29 8.83 9.22 -10.83
N ASP A 30 8.99 9.93 -9.72
CA ASP A 30 10.29 10.21 -9.11
C ASP A 30 10.78 9.05 -8.24
N ARG A 31 9.84 8.36 -7.55
CA ARG A 31 10.15 7.23 -6.66
C ARG A 31 9.08 6.14 -6.76
N VAL A 32 9.50 4.90 -6.49
CA VAL A 32 8.61 3.74 -6.46
C VAL A 32 8.81 2.95 -5.18
N VAL A 33 7.73 2.70 -4.46
CA VAL A 33 7.70 1.77 -3.33
C VAL A 33 7.52 0.37 -3.88
N VAL A 34 8.58 -0.44 -3.82
CA VAL A 34 8.54 -1.82 -4.31
C VAL A 34 8.45 -2.82 -3.16
N THR A 35 7.69 -3.86 -3.41
CA THR A 35 7.54 -5.00 -2.50
C THR A 35 7.78 -6.31 -3.24
N GLY A 36 8.09 -7.37 -2.50
CA GLY A 36 8.15 -8.72 -3.01
C GLY A 36 7.09 -9.60 -2.35
N TRP A 37 6.82 -10.72 -3.00
CA TRP A 37 5.93 -11.76 -2.50
C TRP A 37 6.53 -13.14 -2.83
N PRO A 38 7.51 -13.60 -2.05
CA PRO A 38 8.12 -14.92 -2.25
C PRO A 38 7.08 -16.05 -2.19
N PRO A 39 7.25 -17.13 -2.96
CA PRO A 39 8.43 -17.44 -3.77
C PRO A 39 8.39 -16.95 -5.22
N TRP A 40 7.32 -16.28 -5.66
CA TRP A 40 7.17 -15.85 -7.07
C TRP A 40 7.95 -14.60 -7.40
N GLU A 41 8.06 -13.72 -6.41
CA GLU A 41 8.76 -12.46 -6.49
C GLU A 41 10.07 -12.51 -5.72
N VAL A 42 10.71 -11.39 -5.61
CA VAL A 42 11.98 -11.29 -4.87
C VAL A 42 11.76 -11.32 -3.35
N GLY A 43 12.71 -11.91 -2.63
CA GLY A 43 12.73 -11.88 -1.17
C GLY A 43 13.48 -10.68 -0.59
N ASN A 44 13.47 -10.54 0.75
CA ASN A 44 14.00 -9.38 1.49
C ASN A 44 15.47 -9.06 1.17
N ASP A 45 16.33 -10.07 1.01
CA ASP A 45 17.76 -9.86 0.67
C ASP A 45 17.94 -9.26 -0.75
N THR A 46 17.10 -9.67 -1.70
CA THR A 46 17.14 -9.11 -3.05
C THR A 46 16.55 -7.71 -3.06
N MET A 47 15.51 -7.43 -2.27
CA MET A 47 15.00 -6.08 -2.07
C MET A 47 16.08 -5.12 -1.55
N ALA A 48 16.88 -5.56 -0.56
CA ALA A 48 17.99 -4.77 -0.04
C ALA A 48 19.02 -4.44 -1.13
N LYS A 49 19.38 -5.42 -1.98
CA LYS A 49 20.29 -5.21 -3.12
C LYS A 49 19.73 -4.23 -4.14
N ALA A 50 18.43 -4.34 -4.45
CA ALA A 50 17.79 -3.40 -5.35
C ALA A 50 17.77 -1.97 -4.79
N GLN A 51 17.48 -1.82 -3.49
CA GLN A 51 17.55 -0.54 -2.77
C GLN A 51 18.97 0.06 -2.81
N GLU A 52 19.99 -0.75 -2.58
CA GLU A 52 21.40 -0.31 -2.62
C GLU A 52 21.79 0.16 -4.02
N LYS A 53 21.32 -0.52 -5.06
CA LYS A 53 21.62 -0.18 -6.46
C LYS A 53 20.87 1.07 -6.95
N HIS A 54 19.67 1.34 -6.42
CA HIS A 54 18.79 2.43 -6.83
C HIS A 54 18.27 3.25 -5.64
N PRO A 55 19.15 3.82 -4.78
CA PRO A 55 18.73 4.42 -3.50
C PRO A 55 17.88 5.68 -3.65
N ASP A 56 18.05 6.42 -4.73
CA ASP A 56 17.30 7.66 -4.99
C ASP A 56 15.94 7.41 -5.67
N PHE A 57 15.72 6.21 -6.18
CA PHE A 57 14.51 5.85 -6.90
C PHE A 57 13.63 4.88 -6.11
N LEU A 58 14.21 3.87 -5.45
CA LEU A 58 13.45 2.83 -4.75
C LEU A 58 13.23 3.17 -3.28
N LEU A 59 12.04 2.79 -2.80
CA LEU A 59 11.69 2.62 -1.40
C LEU A 59 11.23 1.17 -1.24
N THR A 60 12.01 0.33 -0.60
CA THR A 60 11.71 -1.11 -0.56
C THR A 60 11.00 -1.52 0.72
N MET A 61 10.03 -2.40 0.59
CA MET A 61 9.29 -2.99 1.71
C MET A 61 9.64 -4.46 1.87
N GLY A 62 9.92 -4.87 3.12
CA GLY A 62 10.20 -6.25 3.46
C GLY A 62 8.92 -7.07 3.59
N PHE A 63 8.92 -8.27 3.05
CA PHE A 63 7.81 -9.21 3.20
C PHE A 63 7.82 -9.85 4.58
N ILE A 64 6.67 -9.86 5.24
CA ILE A 64 6.40 -10.55 6.51
C ILE A 64 5.24 -11.52 6.32
N ARG A 65 5.50 -12.79 6.59
CA ARG A 65 4.48 -13.84 6.61
C ARG A 65 3.86 -13.96 8.00
N LEU A 66 2.70 -13.39 8.20
CA LEU A 66 1.99 -13.48 9.48
C LEU A 66 1.52 -14.93 9.75
N GLY A 67 1.91 -15.44 10.91
CA GLY A 67 1.71 -16.82 11.33
C GLY A 67 2.94 -17.73 11.16
N GLU A 68 3.99 -17.26 10.45
CA GLU A 68 5.27 -17.95 10.31
C GLU A 68 6.43 -17.10 10.86
N ASP A 69 6.46 -15.80 10.52
CA ASP A 69 7.49 -14.89 10.95
C ASP A 69 7.25 -14.37 12.38
N THR A 70 8.31 -13.87 12.98
CA THR A 70 8.33 -13.28 14.32
C THR A 70 8.79 -11.81 14.24
N PRO A 71 8.70 -11.03 15.35
CA PRO A 71 9.23 -9.67 15.38
C PRO A 71 10.72 -9.54 14.99
N ARG A 72 11.49 -10.64 15.05
CA ARG A 72 12.90 -10.66 14.60
C ARG A 72 13.03 -10.43 13.09
N GLU A 73 12.04 -10.85 12.28
CA GLU A 73 12.10 -10.58 10.84
C GLU A 73 11.85 -9.08 10.56
N VAL A 74 11.08 -8.39 11.41
CA VAL A 74 10.95 -6.93 11.34
C VAL A 74 12.30 -6.25 11.61
N ASP A 75 13.03 -6.72 12.65
CA ASP A 75 14.39 -6.24 12.93
C ASP A 75 15.31 -6.46 11.73
N ARG A 76 15.28 -7.68 11.18
CA ARG A 76 16.09 -8.02 10.01
C ARG A 76 15.78 -7.12 8.80
N CYS A 77 14.51 -6.86 8.51
CA CYS A 77 14.13 -5.92 7.46
C CYS A 77 14.70 -4.52 7.69
N LYS A 78 14.65 -4.03 8.95
CA LYS A 78 15.24 -2.74 9.32
C LYS A 78 16.75 -2.72 9.13
N ASP A 79 17.45 -3.78 9.56
CA ASP A 79 18.91 -3.92 9.45
C ASP A 79 19.36 -4.00 7.98
N LEU A 80 18.53 -4.57 7.10
CA LEU A 80 18.72 -4.58 5.66
C LEU A 80 18.45 -3.21 5.00
N GLY A 81 18.02 -2.20 5.75
CA GLY A 81 17.74 -0.85 5.24
C GLY A 81 16.38 -0.70 4.55
N LEU A 82 15.49 -1.70 4.63
CA LEU A 82 14.16 -1.64 4.05
C LEU A 82 13.32 -0.57 4.75
N LYS A 83 12.42 0.08 4.01
CA LYS A 83 11.73 1.30 4.45
C LYS A 83 10.35 1.05 5.06
N GLY A 84 9.80 -0.14 4.89
CA GLY A 84 8.50 -0.55 5.40
C GLY A 84 8.32 -2.06 5.28
N LEU A 85 7.08 -2.53 5.50
CA LEU A 85 6.74 -3.95 5.49
C LEU A 85 5.56 -4.21 4.56
N LYS A 86 5.55 -5.36 3.88
CA LYS A 86 4.42 -5.89 3.10
C LYS A 86 3.84 -7.10 3.80
N MET A 87 2.51 -7.14 3.91
CA MET A 87 1.77 -8.27 4.46
C MET A 87 0.68 -8.71 3.49
N ILE A 88 0.65 -10.00 3.20
CA ILE A 88 -0.34 -10.66 2.35
C ILE A 88 -0.51 -12.11 2.79
N GLN A 89 -1.70 -12.67 2.63
CA GLN A 89 -2.03 -14.07 2.92
C GLN A 89 -1.62 -14.51 4.34
N PRO A 90 -2.13 -13.86 5.39
CA PRO A 90 -1.86 -14.27 6.77
C PRO A 90 -2.51 -15.63 7.07
N LEU A 91 -1.97 -16.37 8.03
CA LEU A 91 -2.53 -17.65 8.47
C LEU A 91 -3.78 -17.51 9.35
N ASP A 92 -4.00 -16.33 9.95
CA ASP A 92 -5.23 -15.92 10.61
C ASP A 92 -5.54 -14.46 10.21
N ARG A 93 -6.65 -13.90 10.72
CA ARG A 93 -7.04 -12.50 10.48
C ARG A 93 -5.90 -11.56 10.87
N TYR A 94 -5.76 -10.45 10.14
CA TYR A 94 -4.72 -9.46 10.45
C TYR A 94 -4.72 -8.98 11.90
N ASP A 95 -5.89 -8.92 12.56
CA ASP A 95 -6.03 -8.48 13.96
C ASP A 95 -5.84 -9.58 15.00
N ALA A 96 -5.35 -10.77 14.65
CA ALA A 96 -5.09 -11.85 15.59
C ALA A 96 -4.08 -11.42 16.67
N ASP A 97 -4.30 -11.87 17.91
CA ASP A 97 -3.46 -11.49 19.06
C ASP A 97 -1.99 -11.84 18.88
N GLU A 98 -1.72 -12.95 18.22
CA GLU A 98 -0.36 -13.45 17.96
C GLU A 98 0.46 -12.53 17.04
N TYR A 99 -0.19 -11.68 16.23
CA TYR A 99 0.49 -10.74 15.33
C TYR A 99 0.79 -9.38 15.97
N MET A 100 0.16 -9.06 17.11
CA MET A 100 0.35 -7.78 17.79
C MET A 100 1.81 -7.46 18.15
N PRO A 101 2.68 -8.43 18.53
CA PRO A 101 4.10 -8.15 18.74
C PRO A 101 4.86 -7.71 17.46
N ILE A 102 4.45 -8.18 16.27
CA ILE A 102 5.02 -7.78 14.98
C ILE A 102 4.67 -6.31 14.72
N TYR A 103 3.41 -5.91 14.90
CA TYR A 103 2.95 -4.54 14.74
C TYR A 103 3.60 -3.58 15.75
N ALA A 104 3.72 -4.02 17.01
CA ALA A 104 4.43 -3.24 18.03
C ALA A 104 5.90 -3.00 17.64
N ARG A 105 6.56 -4.01 17.04
CA ARG A 105 7.94 -3.85 16.59
C ARG A 105 8.04 -2.93 15.38
N ALA A 106 7.13 -3.04 14.42
CA ALA A 106 7.06 -2.14 13.26
C ALA A 106 6.84 -0.68 13.70
N ALA A 107 5.91 -0.45 14.65
CA ALA A 107 5.65 0.87 15.22
C ALA A 107 6.90 1.46 15.87
N LEU A 108 7.58 0.69 16.74
CA LEU A 108 8.81 1.13 17.42
C LEU A 108 9.93 1.51 16.45
N LEU A 109 9.99 0.85 15.29
CA LEU A 109 11.03 1.08 14.27
C LEU A 109 10.58 2.09 13.19
N ASN A 110 9.40 2.69 13.31
CA ASN A 110 8.79 3.58 12.32
C ASN A 110 8.80 2.95 10.91
N MET A 111 8.34 1.70 10.81
CA MET A 111 8.21 0.97 9.54
C MET A 111 6.74 0.90 9.14
N PRO A 112 6.27 1.71 8.17
CA PRO A 112 4.90 1.64 7.68
C PRO A 112 4.62 0.26 7.09
N ILE A 113 3.34 -0.15 7.10
CA ILE A 113 2.93 -1.46 6.62
C ILE A 113 1.94 -1.31 5.45
N LEU A 114 2.26 -1.94 4.32
CA LEU A 114 1.33 -2.14 3.21
C LEU A 114 0.64 -3.50 3.36
N PHE A 115 -0.66 -3.48 3.61
CA PHE A 115 -1.50 -4.66 3.69
C PHE A 115 -2.17 -4.93 2.34
N HIS A 116 -1.99 -6.11 1.80
CA HIS A 116 -2.89 -6.58 0.76
C HIS A 116 -4.28 -6.78 1.35
N LEU A 117 -5.29 -6.21 0.72
CA LEU A 117 -6.67 -6.33 1.20
C LEU A 117 -7.56 -6.95 0.13
N GLY A 118 -8.40 -7.90 0.56
CA GLY A 118 -9.43 -8.46 -0.26
C GLY A 118 -8.99 -9.60 -1.18
N ILE A 119 -9.35 -9.49 -2.45
CA ILE A 119 -9.16 -10.57 -3.43
C ILE A 119 -7.69 -10.76 -3.77
N VAL A 120 -7.25 -12.02 -3.74
CA VAL A 120 -5.96 -12.47 -4.28
C VAL A 120 -6.21 -13.28 -5.54
N ALA A 121 -5.40 -13.07 -6.56
CA ALA A 121 -5.44 -13.88 -7.78
C ALA A 121 -5.20 -15.36 -7.46
N ARG A 122 -6.00 -16.25 -8.05
CA ARG A 122 -5.88 -17.69 -7.81
C ARG A 122 -4.61 -18.27 -8.42
N GLN A 123 -3.87 -18.99 -7.59
CA GLN A 123 -2.70 -19.77 -7.98
C GLN A 123 -2.85 -21.19 -7.42
N PRO A 124 -3.58 -22.09 -8.09
CA PRO A 124 -4.10 -23.33 -7.52
C PRO A 124 -3.06 -24.22 -6.83
N ALA A 125 -1.84 -24.29 -7.33
CA ALA A 125 -0.76 -25.06 -6.72
C ALA A 125 -0.34 -24.50 -5.36
N MET A 126 -0.41 -23.17 -5.20
CA MET A 126 0.07 -22.47 -4.01
C MET A 126 -1.04 -22.15 -3.04
N ASP A 127 -2.25 -21.86 -3.53
CA ASP A 127 -3.43 -21.58 -2.70
C ASP A 127 -3.63 -22.68 -1.65
N ARG A 128 -3.47 -23.94 -2.08
CA ARG A 128 -3.57 -25.10 -1.19
C ARG A 128 -2.43 -25.15 -0.18
N PHE A 129 -1.21 -24.90 -0.61
CA PHE A 129 -0.01 -24.95 0.22
C PHE A 129 0.00 -23.81 1.25
N TRP A 130 -0.47 -22.62 0.84
CA TRP A 130 -0.44 -21.41 1.66
C TRP A 130 -1.75 -21.18 2.44
N ASP A 131 -2.73 -22.07 2.33
CA ASP A 131 -4.03 -21.94 2.98
C ASP A 131 -4.65 -20.54 2.78
N VAL A 132 -4.74 -20.10 1.52
CA VAL A 132 -5.16 -18.75 1.17
C VAL A 132 -6.62 -18.53 1.46
N SER A 133 -6.95 -17.46 2.20
CA SER A 133 -8.31 -17.03 2.46
C SER A 133 -8.43 -15.51 2.40
N MET A 134 -9.19 -15.00 1.43
CA MET A 134 -9.47 -13.56 1.33
C MET A 134 -10.19 -13.01 2.57
N ALA A 135 -10.97 -13.83 3.27
CA ALA A 135 -11.69 -13.43 4.46
C ALA A 135 -10.77 -12.98 5.61
N ARG A 136 -9.51 -13.43 5.62
CA ARG A 136 -8.49 -13.02 6.59
C ARG A 136 -7.90 -11.63 6.30
N MET A 137 -8.17 -11.09 5.10
CA MET A 137 -7.60 -9.84 4.58
C MET A 137 -8.68 -8.76 4.40
N ARG A 138 -9.69 -8.74 5.26
CA ARG A 138 -10.72 -7.68 5.24
C ARG A 138 -10.20 -6.39 5.85
N PRO A 139 -10.58 -5.24 5.29
CA PRO A 139 -10.18 -3.93 5.83
C PRO A 139 -10.49 -3.76 7.31
N VAL A 140 -11.66 -4.21 7.78
CA VAL A 140 -12.11 -4.06 9.17
C VAL A 140 -11.09 -4.53 10.22
N TYR A 141 -10.23 -5.48 9.90
CA TYR A 141 -9.20 -5.95 10.81
C TYR A 141 -8.08 -4.93 11.06
N LEU A 142 -7.95 -3.91 10.22
CA LEU A 142 -7.01 -2.83 10.46
C LEU A 142 -7.49 -1.87 11.57
N ASP A 143 -8.78 -1.84 11.92
CA ASP A 143 -9.33 -0.97 12.98
C ASP A 143 -8.61 -1.19 14.31
N ARG A 144 -8.51 -2.44 14.75
CA ARG A 144 -7.83 -2.78 16.01
C ARG A 144 -6.36 -2.43 16.00
N ILE A 145 -5.67 -2.66 14.87
CA ILE A 145 -4.24 -2.35 14.71
C ILE A 145 -4.03 -0.84 14.78
N ALA A 146 -4.81 -0.09 14.00
CA ALA A 146 -4.72 1.36 13.95
C ALA A 146 -4.97 2.04 15.30
N ARG A 147 -5.94 1.53 16.09
CA ARG A 147 -6.23 2.04 17.44
C ARG A 147 -5.14 1.73 18.43
N ARG A 148 -4.55 0.54 18.33
CA ARG A 148 -3.51 0.08 19.27
C ARG A 148 -2.15 0.72 19.01
N PHE A 149 -1.87 1.05 17.74
CA PHE A 149 -0.60 1.63 17.29
C PHE A 149 -0.86 2.89 16.44
N PRO A 150 -1.31 4.00 17.06
CA PRO A 150 -1.69 5.21 16.33
C PRO A 150 -0.51 5.89 15.62
N GLU A 151 0.74 5.61 16.04
CA GLU A 151 1.97 6.05 15.40
C GLU A 151 2.36 5.25 14.16
N LEU A 152 1.78 4.04 13.98
CA LEU A 152 2.08 3.16 12.86
C LEU A 152 1.24 3.53 11.65
N ASN A 153 1.86 3.91 10.55
CA ASN A 153 1.16 4.16 9.29
C ASN A 153 0.79 2.83 8.61
N LEU A 154 -0.49 2.69 8.27
CA LEU A 154 -1.06 1.52 7.60
C LEU A 154 -1.54 1.93 6.21
N ILE A 155 -1.07 1.24 5.18
CA ILE A 155 -1.50 1.41 3.79
C ILE A 155 -2.33 0.18 3.42
N GLY A 156 -3.59 0.38 3.06
CA GLY A 156 -4.47 -0.68 2.59
C GLY A 156 -4.50 -0.74 1.08
N ALA A 157 -4.19 -1.90 0.50
CA ALA A 157 -4.21 -2.06 -0.94
C ALA A 157 -5.63 -2.15 -1.52
N HIS A 158 -5.81 -1.68 -2.77
CA HIS A 158 -6.99 -1.90 -3.62
C HIS A 158 -8.30 -1.33 -3.06
N LEU A 159 -8.23 -0.33 -2.16
CA LEU A 159 -9.39 0.18 -1.42
C LEU A 159 -10.22 -0.97 -0.81
N GLY A 160 -9.55 -2.04 -0.37
CA GLY A 160 -10.17 -3.18 0.28
C GLY A 160 -11.09 -4.06 -0.59
N ASN A 161 -10.95 -4.01 -1.93
CA ASN A 161 -11.81 -4.74 -2.88
C ASN A 161 -12.06 -6.21 -2.48
N PRO A 162 -13.33 -6.66 -2.24
CA PRO A 162 -14.60 -5.97 -2.53
C PRO A 162 -15.24 -5.22 -1.37
N TRP A 163 -14.62 -5.10 -0.20
CA TRP A 163 -15.19 -4.52 1.02
C TRP A 163 -14.93 -3.00 1.12
N TYR A 164 -15.35 -2.26 0.10
CA TYR A 164 -15.07 -0.82 -0.06
C TYR A 164 -15.62 0.05 1.07
N ASP A 165 -16.83 -0.28 1.60
CA ASP A 165 -17.43 0.47 2.70
C ASP A 165 -16.62 0.35 3.99
N GLU A 166 -16.04 -0.83 4.26
CA GLU A 166 -15.15 -1.00 5.41
C GLU A 166 -13.88 -0.14 5.25
N ALA A 167 -13.30 -0.09 4.05
CA ALA A 167 -12.13 0.72 3.77
C ALA A 167 -12.43 2.22 3.90
N GLY A 168 -13.59 2.67 3.39
CA GLY A 168 -14.05 4.04 3.52
C GLY A 168 -14.19 4.48 4.98
N GLU A 169 -14.87 3.66 5.80
CA GLU A 169 -15.01 3.97 7.22
C GLU A 169 -13.66 3.96 7.98
N LEU A 170 -12.75 3.06 7.65
CA LEU A 170 -11.39 3.08 8.22
C LEU A 170 -10.62 4.35 7.84
N ALA A 171 -10.68 4.76 6.58
CA ALA A 171 -10.06 6.01 6.13
C ALA A 171 -10.60 7.22 6.89
N ARG A 172 -11.92 7.23 7.16
CA ARG A 172 -12.61 8.29 7.91
C ARG A 172 -12.24 8.30 9.40
N MET A 173 -12.15 7.11 10.01
CA MET A 173 -11.98 6.95 11.46
C MET A 173 -10.53 7.06 11.95
N HIS A 174 -9.55 6.70 11.12
CA HIS A 174 -8.17 6.54 11.54
C HIS A 174 -7.21 7.48 10.80
N PRO A 175 -6.54 8.42 11.50
CA PRO A 175 -5.59 9.34 10.86
C PRO A 175 -4.37 8.63 10.27
N ASN A 176 -4.01 7.46 10.79
CA ASN A 176 -2.85 6.66 10.39
C ASN A 176 -3.16 5.56 9.35
N VAL A 177 -4.38 5.52 8.80
CA VAL A 177 -4.77 4.58 7.73
C VAL A 177 -5.00 5.31 6.43
N VAL A 178 -4.37 4.85 5.36
CA VAL A 178 -4.54 5.34 3.98
C VAL A 178 -4.75 4.16 3.02
N PHE A 179 -5.22 4.43 1.80
CA PHE A 179 -5.48 3.39 0.81
C PHE A 179 -4.91 3.77 -0.56
N ASP A 180 -4.40 2.79 -1.30
CA ASP A 180 -4.30 2.89 -2.75
C ASP A 180 -5.60 2.42 -3.41
N ILE A 181 -5.79 2.81 -4.67
CA ILE A 181 -6.98 2.43 -5.47
C ILE A 181 -6.54 1.59 -6.68
N THR A 182 -5.51 0.80 -6.48
CA THR A 182 -4.90 -0.04 -7.52
C THR A 182 -5.70 -1.28 -7.88
N GLY A 183 -5.14 -2.12 -8.69
CA GLY A 183 -5.68 -3.41 -9.10
C GLY A 183 -6.96 -3.24 -9.92
N SER A 184 -7.96 -4.04 -9.59
CA SER A 184 -9.21 -4.06 -10.36
C SER A 184 -10.25 -3.02 -9.92
N THR A 185 -9.95 -2.17 -8.94
CA THR A 185 -10.94 -1.22 -8.39
C THR A 185 -11.41 -0.24 -9.44
N PHE A 186 -10.52 0.54 -10.05
CA PHE A 186 -10.89 1.48 -11.11
C PHE A 186 -11.40 0.81 -12.40
N LYS A 187 -11.00 -0.44 -12.67
CA LYS A 187 -11.51 -1.22 -13.80
C LYS A 187 -12.96 -1.68 -13.60
N LYS A 188 -13.41 -1.84 -12.35
CA LYS A 188 -14.73 -2.34 -12.00
C LYS A 188 -15.68 -1.27 -11.51
N LYS A 189 -15.17 -0.15 -11.05
CA LYS A 189 -15.93 0.91 -10.37
C LYS A 189 -15.74 2.24 -11.08
N SER A 190 -16.83 3.00 -11.15
CA SER A 190 -16.78 4.33 -11.73
C SER A 190 -16.13 5.34 -10.76
N PRO A 191 -15.67 6.51 -11.27
CA PRO A 191 -15.21 7.60 -10.41
C PRO A 191 -16.24 8.05 -9.38
N GLU A 192 -17.55 8.07 -9.73
CA GLU A 192 -18.64 8.36 -8.80
C GLU A 192 -18.65 7.40 -7.62
N PHE A 193 -18.51 6.10 -7.89
CA PHE A 193 -18.49 5.10 -6.83
C PHE A 193 -17.35 5.35 -5.85
N VAL A 194 -16.15 5.66 -6.34
CA VAL A 194 -15.01 5.98 -5.47
C VAL A 194 -15.27 7.26 -4.69
N ALA A 195 -15.83 8.30 -5.33
CA ALA A 195 -16.22 9.53 -4.66
C ALA A 195 -17.25 9.30 -3.54
N ASP A 196 -18.18 8.36 -3.74
CA ASP A 196 -19.18 8.00 -2.72
C ASP A 196 -18.57 7.25 -1.53
N ILE A 197 -17.50 6.48 -1.73
CA ILE A 197 -16.74 5.89 -0.62
C ILE A 197 -16.08 6.98 0.25
N PHE A 198 -15.64 8.08 -0.36
CA PHE A 198 -15.08 9.25 0.33
C PHE A 198 -16.10 10.39 0.49
N TRP A 199 -17.39 10.07 0.69
CA TRP A 199 -18.52 11.00 0.72
C TRP A 199 -18.34 12.21 1.63
N TRP A 200 -17.59 12.07 2.72
CA TRP A 200 -17.31 13.17 3.65
C TRP A 200 -16.38 14.25 3.07
N ALA A 201 -15.75 14.03 1.92
CA ALA A 201 -15.05 15.07 1.18
C ALA A 201 -15.97 16.22 0.75
N ARG A 202 -17.26 15.92 0.56
CA ARG A 202 -18.30 16.91 0.24
C ARG A 202 -19.00 17.46 1.48
N ASN A 203 -18.69 16.93 2.67
CA ASN A 203 -19.32 17.24 3.94
C ASN A 203 -18.29 17.17 5.08
N GLU A 204 -17.31 18.05 5.05
CA GLU A 204 -16.15 18.04 5.97
C GLU A 204 -16.52 18.00 7.46
N GLN A 205 -17.71 18.56 7.84
CA GLN A 205 -18.25 18.49 9.21
C GLN A 205 -18.42 17.04 9.73
N TYR A 206 -18.44 16.05 8.86
CA TYR A 206 -18.53 14.64 9.22
C TYR A 206 -17.17 13.93 9.21
N GLY A 207 -16.09 14.62 8.94
CA GLY A 207 -14.75 14.13 9.19
C GLY A 207 -14.55 13.99 10.71
N LEU A 208 -14.29 12.76 11.20
CA LEU A 208 -14.35 12.51 12.64
C LEU A 208 -13.01 12.67 13.35
N MET A 209 -11.93 12.36 12.71
CA MET A 209 -10.65 12.27 13.41
C MET A 209 -9.51 12.86 12.60
N GLY A 210 -9.03 13.97 13.11
CA GLY A 210 -7.81 14.58 12.63
C GLY A 210 -8.01 15.61 11.53
N ASP A 211 -6.96 16.32 11.29
CA ASP A 211 -6.91 17.51 10.45
C ASP A 211 -6.75 17.19 8.95
N LYS A 212 -6.90 15.89 8.57
CA LYS A 212 -6.64 15.45 7.20
C LYS A 212 -7.92 15.39 6.38
N HIS A 213 -7.87 16.04 5.23
CA HIS A 213 -8.91 15.94 4.24
C HIS A 213 -9.06 14.50 3.72
N PRO A 214 -10.27 14.01 3.36
CA PRO A 214 -10.49 12.67 2.83
C PRO A 214 -9.55 12.25 1.70
N TYR A 215 -9.22 13.14 0.78
CA TYR A 215 -8.31 12.83 -0.32
C TYR A 215 -6.84 12.67 0.09
N GLU A 216 -6.45 13.17 1.27
CA GLU A 216 -5.14 12.83 1.87
C GLU A 216 -5.05 11.40 2.41
N LYS A 217 -6.17 10.67 2.37
CA LYS A 217 -6.26 9.25 2.71
C LYS A 217 -6.02 8.33 1.52
N ILE A 218 -5.73 8.92 0.37
CA ILE A 218 -5.43 8.19 -0.86
C ILE A 218 -3.95 8.37 -1.18
N VAL A 219 -3.30 7.29 -1.57
CA VAL A 219 -1.96 7.28 -2.15
C VAL A 219 -2.03 6.76 -3.58
N PHE A 220 -1.25 7.34 -4.48
CA PHE A 220 -1.05 6.78 -5.80
C PHE A 220 -0.26 5.49 -5.70
N GLY A 221 -0.67 4.45 -6.40
CA GLY A 221 0.01 3.18 -6.55
C GLY A 221 -0.38 2.55 -7.88
N THR A 222 0.50 1.75 -8.47
CA THR A 222 0.22 1.12 -9.76
C THR A 222 -0.14 -0.35 -9.65
N ASP A 223 0.64 -1.16 -8.96
CA ASP A 223 0.43 -2.61 -8.75
C ASP A 223 0.17 -3.38 -10.06
N VAL A 224 0.88 -3.02 -11.11
CA VAL A 224 0.81 -3.62 -12.45
C VAL A 224 2.21 -3.76 -13.04
N ASP A 225 2.34 -4.48 -14.17
CA ASP A 225 3.59 -4.47 -14.95
C ASP A 225 3.92 -3.05 -15.45
N PRO A 226 5.22 -2.71 -15.62
CA PRO A 226 5.65 -1.36 -15.99
C PRO A 226 4.94 -0.79 -17.22
N GLU A 227 4.64 -1.63 -18.21
CA GLU A 227 3.96 -1.27 -19.45
C GLU A 227 2.50 -0.81 -19.25
N MET A 228 1.90 -1.12 -18.09
CA MET A 228 0.52 -0.78 -17.75
C MET A 228 0.40 0.40 -16.78
N MET A 229 1.52 0.97 -16.31
CA MET A 229 1.52 2.06 -15.30
C MET A 229 0.78 3.30 -15.81
N GLU A 230 0.87 3.61 -17.10
CA GLU A 230 0.18 4.76 -17.71
C GLU A 230 -1.34 4.63 -17.59
N ASP A 231 -1.88 3.44 -17.84
CA ASP A 231 -3.33 3.20 -17.72
C ASP A 231 -3.83 3.45 -16.29
N VAL A 232 -3.05 3.01 -15.28
CA VAL A 232 -3.40 3.23 -13.87
C VAL A 232 -3.30 4.70 -13.51
N LYS A 233 -2.24 5.39 -13.95
CA LYS A 233 -2.10 6.83 -13.74
C LYS A 233 -3.27 7.61 -14.32
N ASN A 234 -3.71 7.27 -15.53
CA ASN A 234 -4.88 7.87 -16.17
C ASN A 234 -6.20 7.57 -15.42
N ASP A 235 -6.30 6.41 -14.74
CA ASP A 235 -7.43 6.09 -13.88
C ASP A 235 -7.52 7.05 -12.68
N TYR A 236 -6.40 7.37 -12.05
CA TYR A 236 -6.34 8.37 -10.98
C TYR A 236 -6.68 9.78 -11.51
N ASP A 237 -6.13 10.18 -12.66
CA ASP A 237 -6.46 11.47 -13.27
C ASP A 237 -7.98 11.59 -13.53
N ARG A 238 -8.61 10.56 -14.11
CA ARG A 238 -10.08 10.55 -14.34
C ARG A 238 -10.88 10.68 -13.06
N PHE A 239 -10.45 10.02 -11.97
CA PHE A 239 -11.11 10.16 -10.67
C PHE A 239 -10.98 11.59 -10.13
N MET A 240 -9.78 12.16 -10.13
CA MET A 240 -9.53 13.51 -9.64
C MET A 240 -10.25 14.58 -10.46
N ASP A 241 -10.34 14.39 -11.79
CA ASP A 241 -11.09 15.27 -12.68
C ASP A 241 -12.60 15.19 -12.43
N HIS A 242 -13.12 13.98 -12.21
CA HIS A 242 -14.54 13.76 -11.94
C HIS A 242 -15.03 14.50 -10.69
N VAL A 243 -14.20 14.59 -9.66
CA VAL A 243 -14.54 15.26 -8.39
C VAL A 243 -14.10 16.73 -8.36
N ASP A 244 -13.61 17.27 -9.48
CA ASP A 244 -13.04 18.63 -9.58
C ASP A 244 -12.04 18.92 -8.44
N MET A 245 -11.10 17.99 -8.25
CA MET A 245 -10.19 17.99 -7.10
C MET A 245 -9.22 19.17 -7.15
N GLU A 246 -9.14 19.93 -6.05
CA GLU A 246 -8.15 21.00 -5.91
C GLU A 246 -6.72 20.47 -6.04
N GLN A 247 -5.83 21.29 -6.65
CA GLN A 247 -4.44 20.90 -6.92
C GLN A 247 -3.69 20.41 -5.67
N LYS A 248 -3.90 21.06 -4.54
CA LYS A 248 -3.25 20.64 -3.27
C LYS A 248 -3.52 19.19 -2.88
N TYR A 249 -4.74 18.66 -3.16
CA TYR A 249 -5.08 17.27 -2.88
C TYR A 249 -4.59 16.31 -3.96
N ARG A 250 -4.54 16.77 -5.23
CA ARG A 250 -3.87 16.01 -6.30
C ARG A 250 -2.40 15.80 -5.95
N ASP A 251 -1.72 16.85 -5.48
CA ASP A 251 -0.32 16.78 -5.05
C ASP A 251 -0.13 15.79 -3.88
N MET A 252 -1.09 15.73 -2.95
CA MET A 252 -1.07 14.77 -1.85
C MET A 252 -1.23 13.34 -2.36
N ILE A 253 -2.16 13.08 -3.27
CA ILE A 253 -2.36 11.74 -3.88
C ILE A 253 -1.12 11.32 -4.67
N TRP A 254 -0.59 12.20 -5.53
CA TRP A 254 0.57 11.89 -6.36
C TRP A 254 1.84 11.56 -5.58
N GLY A 255 2.01 12.10 -4.38
CA GLY A 255 3.21 11.79 -3.62
C GLY A 255 3.28 12.39 -2.22
N GLY A 256 2.58 13.46 -1.91
CA GLY A 256 2.68 14.13 -0.61
C GLY A 256 2.32 13.21 0.55
N THR A 257 1.22 12.45 0.44
CA THR A 257 0.83 11.48 1.47
C THR A 257 1.88 10.38 1.63
N ALA A 258 2.39 9.82 0.52
CA ALA A 258 3.45 8.81 0.58
C ALA A 258 4.77 9.38 1.13
N ALA A 259 5.16 10.60 0.73
CA ALA A 259 6.35 11.27 1.25
C ALA A 259 6.29 11.42 2.78
N ARG A 260 5.15 11.83 3.32
CA ARG A 260 4.93 11.91 4.77
C ARG A 260 5.07 10.55 5.46
N ILE A 261 4.46 9.50 4.88
CA ILE A 261 4.49 8.13 5.44
C ILE A 261 5.92 7.59 5.49
N PHE A 262 6.73 7.84 4.47
CA PHE A 262 8.11 7.34 4.36
C PHE A 262 9.16 8.33 4.89
N GLY A 263 8.75 9.48 5.45
CA GLY A 263 9.67 10.47 6.02
C GLY A 263 10.57 11.14 4.99
N LEU A 264 10.02 11.47 3.81
CA LEU A 264 10.71 12.14 2.70
C LEU A 264 10.38 13.65 2.61
N GLU A 265 9.60 14.17 3.54
CA GLU A 265 9.33 15.61 3.63
C GLU A 265 10.60 16.33 4.12
N GLU A 266 10.96 17.42 3.45
CA GLU A 266 12.05 18.32 3.85
C GLU A 266 11.64 19.24 5.00
#